data_75fc5b5c2261ba21e86226024d3cb4dc
#
_entry.id   75fc5b5c2261ba21e86226024d3cb4dc
#
_cell.length_a   1.000
_cell.length_b   1.000
_cell.length_c   1.000
_cell.angle_alpha   90.00
_cell.angle_beta   90.00
_cell.angle_gamma   90.00
#
_symmetry.space_group_name_H-M   'P 1'
#
loop_
_entity.id
_entity.type
_entity.pdbx_description
1 polymer ?
#
loop_
_entity_poly.entity_id
_entity_poly.type
_entity_poly.pdbx_seq_one_letter_code
_entity_poly.pdbx_strand_id
1 'polypeptide(L)'
;MRLKPLIGVAALLYLVTCSSTLHAQAAPDSNDSATAAQAPATSAPSTPANDEPTPMPRVAPAAYPMQEGFIDSRGVLIYYMTVGRGAPLVIVHGGPGASHDYFLPYLLPLARHNRLVFIDERGSGKSQKLDDPAGYTVENMVEDVEAVRQGLVLGKISLLGHSYGGVLAQAYAFKYQNNLSHLILCSTFPSTTQMNEVFVKMKQKMSPELRAHIDAAEKEGLFGHGKDYEKNRYTNDYMIAAWGEGYFPYLYGNKPDPNYDPIAAGIVPWDLYREMWGSHGEFVIDGNLKSVEYVERLPGIHVPTLIMVGDHDECDPSLSKEMHEKIADSQLVILPNSGHMTFVDQQKIFTTSVIDFLHPNLQKRNAAKAGS
;
A
#
# COMPACT_ATOMS: atom_id res chain seq x y z
N MET A 1 6.61 46.50 32.99
CA MET A 1 7.87 46.10 33.62
C MET A 1 7.80 44.62 33.93
N ARG A 2 8.77 43.87 33.49
CA ARG A 2 9.02 42.41 33.49
C ARG A 2 8.64 41.69 32.20
N LEU A 3 9.63 41.61 31.30
CA LEU A 3 9.76 40.63 30.21
C LEU A 3 9.91 39.22 30.82
N LYS A 4 9.28 38.26 30.17
CA LYS A 4 9.64 36.82 30.27
C LYS A 4 10.08 36.33 28.88
N PRO A 5 11.06 35.42 28.84
CA PRO A 5 11.76 35.13 27.60
C PRO A 5 11.01 34.11 26.72
N LEU A 6 11.15 34.31 25.38
CA LEU A 6 10.85 33.33 24.35
C LEU A 6 11.81 32.14 24.47
N ILE A 7 11.24 30.96 24.60
CA ILE A 7 11.98 29.70 24.34
C ILE A 7 11.73 29.31 22.91
N GLY A 8 12.78 29.46 22.09
CA GLY A 8 12.77 28.97 20.72
C GLY A 8 12.91 27.44 20.71
N VAL A 9 12.01 26.77 20.05
CA VAL A 9 12.15 25.35 19.69
C VAL A 9 12.86 25.28 18.36
N ALA A 10 14.13 24.88 18.43
CA ALA A 10 14.94 24.59 17.25
C ALA A 10 14.45 23.29 16.62
N ALA A 11 14.06 23.37 15.35
CA ALA A 11 13.82 22.21 14.49
C ALA A 11 15.16 21.50 14.23
N LEU A 12 15.31 20.28 14.74
CA LEU A 12 16.48 19.44 14.47
C LEU A 12 16.21 18.66 13.17
N LEU A 13 16.82 19.12 12.10
CA LEU A 13 16.96 18.33 10.86
C LEU A 13 17.96 17.20 11.13
N TYR A 14 17.51 15.96 11.16
CA TYR A 14 18.39 14.79 11.08
C TYR A 14 18.66 14.46 9.60
N LEU A 15 19.82 14.91 9.12
CA LEU A 15 20.46 14.37 7.92
C LEU A 15 21.16 13.06 8.31
N VAL A 16 20.62 11.92 7.91
CA VAL A 16 21.33 10.64 7.99
C VAL A 16 22.24 10.54 6.76
N THR A 17 23.50 10.93 6.93
CA THR A 17 24.56 10.58 6.00
C THR A 17 25.11 9.20 6.36
N CYS A 18 24.84 8.22 5.52
CA CYS A 18 25.43 6.89 5.61
C CYS A 18 26.87 6.97 5.02
N SER A 19 27.88 7.12 5.90
CA SER A 19 29.29 6.94 5.53
C SER A 19 29.74 5.56 5.97
N SER A 20 29.89 4.65 5.01
CA SER A 20 30.52 3.35 5.20
C SER A 20 32.04 3.52 5.17
N THR A 21 32.70 3.46 6.33
CA THR A 21 34.14 3.29 6.44
C THR A 21 34.46 1.80 6.66
N LEU A 22 35.05 1.18 5.66
CA LEU A 22 35.70 -0.11 5.79
C LEU A 22 36.96 0.06 6.68
N HIS A 23 37.01 -0.63 7.79
CA HIS A 23 38.26 -0.87 8.52
C HIS A 23 38.69 -2.31 8.24
N ALA A 24 39.80 -2.44 7.51
CA ALA A 24 40.59 -3.66 7.42
C ALA A 24 41.45 -3.76 8.67
N GLN A 25 41.26 -4.82 9.47
CA GLN A 25 42.20 -5.18 10.54
C GLN A 25 43.02 -6.38 10.07
N ALA A 26 44.35 -6.16 10.08
CA ALA A 26 45.36 -7.16 9.84
C ALA A 26 45.51 -8.05 11.06
N ALA A 27 45.74 -9.36 10.82
CA ALA A 27 46.10 -10.35 11.83
C ALA A 27 47.60 -10.26 12.15
N PRO A 28 48.03 -10.55 13.40
CA PRO A 28 49.43 -10.77 13.68
C PRO A 28 49.79 -12.25 13.62
N ASP A 29 50.90 -12.54 12.97
CA ASP A 29 51.66 -13.80 13.05
C ASP A 29 52.20 -14.02 14.45
N SER A 30 52.13 -15.27 14.94
CA SER A 30 53.10 -15.79 15.91
C SER A 30 53.28 -17.29 15.72
N ASN A 31 54.46 -17.65 15.21
CA ASN A 31 55.10 -18.95 15.38
C ASN A 31 55.38 -19.17 16.86
N ASP A 32 55.08 -20.36 17.38
CA ASP A 32 55.96 -21.03 18.28
C ASP A 32 55.77 -22.55 18.24
N SER A 33 56.88 -23.21 18.06
CA SER A 33 57.08 -24.65 18.01
C SER A 33 57.30 -25.23 19.42
N ALA A 34 56.63 -26.30 19.77
CA ALA A 34 57.14 -27.21 20.81
C ALA A 34 56.68 -28.67 20.58
N THR A 35 57.66 -29.49 20.62
CA THR A 35 57.83 -30.93 20.45
C THR A 35 56.99 -31.83 21.34
N ALA A 36 56.54 -32.90 20.70
CA ALA A 36 56.49 -34.36 21.08
C ALA A 36 56.08 -34.83 22.47
N ALA A 37 55.09 -35.73 22.48
CA ALA A 37 55.20 -37.05 23.18
C ALA A 37 54.14 -38.03 22.64
N GLN A 38 54.60 -39.17 22.12
CA GLN A 38 53.74 -40.29 21.73
C GLN A 38 53.32 -41.10 22.96
N ALA A 39 52.08 -41.56 22.98
CA ALA A 39 51.63 -42.71 23.80
C ALA A 39 50.54 -43.51 23.04
N PRO A 40 50.26 -44.79 23.34
CA PRO A 40 49.97 -45.78 22.35
C PRO A 40 48.47 -45.94 21.98
N ALA A 41 48.28 -46.51 20.78
CA ALA A 41 46.98 -46.81 20.19
C ALA A 41 46.15 -47.83 21.00
N THR A 42 44.93 -47.45 21.32
CA THR A 42 43.83 -48.37 21.64
C THR A 42 42.80 -48.28 20.54
N SER A 43 42.50 -49.43 19.92
CA SER A 43 41.50 -49.60 18.89
C SER A 43 40.12 -49.22 19.40
N ALA A 44 39.48 -48.17 18.78
CA ALA A 44 38.08 -47.82 18.96
C ALA A 44 37.19 -48.50 17.90
N PRO A 45 35.93 -48.80 18.24
CA PRO A 45 35.01 -49.51 17.34
C PRO A 45 34.57 -48.57 16.16
N SER A 46 34.36 -49.19 15.01
CA SER A 46 33.90 -48.58 13.77
C SER A 46 32.59 -47.79 13.98
N THR A 47 32.66 -46.48 13.84
CA THR A 47 31.51 -45.59 13.75
C THR A 47 30.74 -45.84 12.44
N PRO A 48 29.39 -45.89 12.44
CA PRO A 48 28.64 -46.01 11.22
C PRO A 48 28.83 -44.78 10.35
N ALA A 49 28.78 -44.97 9.04
CA ALA A 49 28.95 -43.95 8.03
C ALA A 49 28.07 -42.72 8.33
N ASN A 50 28.71 -41.56 8.39
CA ASN A 50 28.03 -40.30 8.43
C ASN A 50 27.22 -40.17 7.13
N ASP A 51 25.90 -40.27 7.24
CA ASP A 51 25.00 -39.69 6.25
C ASP A 51 25.15 -38.16 6.32
N GLU A 52 26.14 -37.63 5.59
CA GLU A 52 26.15 -36.18 5.33
C GLU A 52 24.87 -35.85 4.57
N PRO A 53 24.04 -34.90 5.05
CA PRO A 53 22.87 -34.50 4.32
C PRO A 53 23.32 -34.00 2.95
N THR A 54 22.80 -34.61 1.91
CA THR A 54 23.03 -34.17 0.51
C THR A 54 22.78 -32.67 0.43
N PRO A 55 23.77 -31.86 0.03
CA PRO A 55 23.57 -30.39 -0.03
C PRO A 55 22.45 -30.10 -0.99
N MET A 56 21.39 -29.44 -0.50
CA MET A 56 20.31 -29.00 -1.36
C MET A 56 20.88 -28.13 -2.49
N PRO A 57 20.46 -28.34 -3.74
CA PRO A 57 20.93 -27.53 -4.85
C PRO A 57 20.64 -26.07 -4.54
N ARG A 58 21.70 -25.27 -4.44
CA ARG A 58 21.57 -23.81 -4.26
C ARG A 58 20.95 -23.24 -5.53
N VAL A 59 19.66 -22.94 -5.49
CA VAL A 59 19.02 -22.16 -6.53
C VAL A 59 19.71 -20.80 -6.56
N ALA A 60 20.28 -20.42 -7.70
CA ALA A 60 20.91 -19.11 -7.86
C ALA A 60 19.87 -18.02 -7.56
N PRO A 61 20.20 -16.98 -6.78
CA PRO A 61 19.28 -15.89 -6.51
C PRO A 61 18.85 -15.23 -7.82
N ALA A 62 17.53 -15.04 -8.00
CA ALA A 62 16.97 -14.37 -9.17
C ALA A 62 17.07 -12.85 -8.99
N ALA A 63 17.70 -12.17 -9.93
CA ALA A 63 17.68 -10.71 -10.00
C ALA A 63 16.46 -10.25 -10.81
N TYR A 64 15.67 -9.34 -10.23
CA TYR A 64 14.54 -8.72 -10.91
C TYR A 64 14.95 -7.33 -11.41
N PRO A 65 14.78 -7.02 -12.72
CA PRO A 65 15.07 -5.67 -13.21
C PRO A 65 14.13 -4.68 -12.57
N MET A 66 14.66 -3.53 -12.21
CA MET A 66 13.93 -2.37 -11.74
C MET A 66 14.21 -1.18 -12.66
N GLN A 67 13.19 -0.41 -12.96
CA GLN A 67 13.29 0.82 -13.73
C GLN A 67 12.32 1.83 -13.14
N GLU A 68 12.74 3.08 -13.03
CA GLU A 68 11.88 4.17 -12.60
C GLU A 68 12.03 5.37 -13.53
N GLY A 69 11.06 6.26 -13.51
CA GLY A 69 11.08 7.47 -14.34
C GLY A 69 9.77 8.23 -14.26
N PHE A 70 9.58 9.12 -15.22
CA PHE A 70 8.39 9.96 -15.31
C PHE A 70 7.75 9.84 -16.69
N ILE A 71 6.42 9.85 -16.73
CA ILE A 71 5.61 9.98 -17.94
C ILE A 71 4.95 11.36 -17.90
N ASP A 72 5.03 12.09 -19.01
CA ASP A 72 4.28 13.33 -19.19
C ASP A 72 2.80 12.99 -19.48
N SER A 73 1.93 13.32 -18.54
CA SER A 73 0.49 13.24 -18.69
C SER A 73 -0.09 14.65 -18.84
N ARG A 74 -0.14 15.13 -20.07
CA ARG A 74 -0.71 16.44 -20.41
C ARG A 74 -0.06 17.60 -19.63
N GLY A 75 1.28 17.58 -19.55
CA GLY A 75 2.08 18.58 -18.84
C GLY A 75 2.29 18.32 -17.36
N VAL A 76 1.82 17.18 -16.83
CA VAL A 76 2.05 16.74 -15.44
C VAL A 76 2.96 15.51 -15.46
N LEU A 77 4.07 15.56 -14.75
CA LEU A 77 5.02 14.46 -14.66
C LEU A 77 4.54 13.43 -13.64
N ILE A 78 4.17 12.26 -14.13
CA ILE A 78 3.69 11.13 -13.32
C ILE A 78 4.85 10.15 -13.13
N TYR A 79 5.21 9.94 -11.86
CA TYR A 79 6.25 8.98 -11.51
C TYR A 79 5.75 7.55 -11.64
N TYR A 80 6.62 6.69 -12.14
CA TYR A 80 6.43 5.24 -12.14
C TYR A 80 7.68 4.50 -11.68
N MET A 81 7.48 3.33 -11.09
CA MET A 81 8.53 2.36 -10.81
C MET A 81 8.09 0.98 -11.32
N THR A 82 8.97 0.29 -12.04
CA THR A 82 8.69 -1.08 -12.49
C THR A 82 9.63 -2.09 -11.84
N VAL A 83 9.10 -3.25 -11.46
CA VAL A 83 9.88 -4.37 -10.89
C VAL A 83 9.43 -5.67 -11.55
N GLY A 84 10.42 -6.47 -11.98
CA GLY A 84 10.13 -7.79 -12.57
C GLY A 84 9.93 -7.76 -14.08
N ARG A 85 9.41 -8.86 -14.61
CA ARG A 85 9.15 -9.10 -16.04
C ARG A 85 7.86 -9.90 -16.18
N GLY A 86 7.26 -9.86 -17.35
CA GLY A 86 6.04 -10.62 -17.69
C GLY A 86 4.86 -9.73 -18.01
N ALA A 87 3.65 -10.23 -17.81
CA ALA A 87 2.42 -9.46 -18.01
C ALA A 87 2.39 -8.25 -17.06
N PRO A 88 2.00 -7.06 -17.55
CA PRO A 88 1.99 -5.86 -16.73
C PRO A 88 0.86 -5.90 -15.71
N LEU A 89 1.23 -5.65 -14.45
CA LEU A 89 0.31 -5.37 -13.34
C LEU A 89 0.56 -3.93 -12.89
N VAL A 90 -0.32 -3.03 -13.26
CA VAL A 90 -0.30 -1.64 -12.83
C VAL A 90 -0.96 -1.55 -11.46
N ILE A 91 -0.34 -0.82 -10.55
CA ILE A 91 -0.74 -0.72 -9.14
C ILE A 91 -0.88 0.75 -8.80
N VAL A 92 -2.09 1.13 -8.36
CA VAL A 92 -2.44 2.48 -7.93
C VAL A 92 -2.75 2.48 -6.43
N HIS A 93 -2.20 3.47 -5.74
CA HIS A 93 -2.25 3.54 -4.29
C HIS A 93 -3.53 4.19 -3.75
N GLY A 94 -3.69 4.14 -2.43
CA GLY A 94 -4.77 4.78 -1.70
C GLY A 94 -4.45 6.21 -1.24
N GLY A 95 -5.18 6.65 -0.27
CA GLY A 95 -5.21 8.01 0.24
C GLY A 95 -6.59 8.61 0.00
N PRO A 96 -6.73 9.69 -0.77
CA PRO A 96 -5.82 10.25 -1.80
C PRO A 96 -4.55 10.86 -1.21
N GLY A 97 -3.44 10.76 -1.98
CA GLY A 97 -2.20 11.43 -1.62
C GLY A 97 -1.15 10.57 -0.91
N ALA A 98 -1.35 9.26 -0.74
CA ALA A 98 -0.29 8.35 -0.28
C ALA A 98 0.83 8.21 -1.35
N SER A 99 1.58 7.14 -1.36
CA SER A 99 2.56 6.83 -2.41
C SER A 99 2.69 5.32 -2.59
N HIS A 100 3.37 4.90 -3.66
CA HIS A 100 3.66 3.49 -3.90
C HIS A 100 4.46 2.82 -2.78
N ASP A 101 5.14 3.59 -1.94
CA ASP A 101 6.06 3.08 -0.92
C ASP A 101 5.38 2.14 0.08
N TYR A 102 4.12 2.38 0.44
CA TYR A 102 3.44 1.54 1.42
C TYR A 102 3.12 0.12 0.93
N PHE A 103 3.18 -0.12 -0.38
CA PHE A 103 3.09 -1.46 -0.93
C PHE A 103 4.39 -2.27 -0.78
N LEU A 104 5.50 -1.57 -0.55
CA LEU A 104 6.81 -2.20 -0.48
C LEU A 104 7.16 -2.59 0.97
N PRO A 105 7.70 -3.77 1.21
CA PRO A 105 8.06 -4.83 0.25
C PRO A 105 6.93 -5.83 -0.03
N TYR A 106 5.72 -5.60 0.47
CA TYR A 106 4.65 -6.59 0.56
C TYR A 106 4.21 -7.18 -0.79
N LEU A 107 4.12 -6.37 -1.84
CA LEU A 107 3.71 -6.81 -3.17
C LEU A 107 4.87 -7.32 -4.05
N LEU A 108 6.13 -7.16 -3.63
CA LEU A 108 7.29 -7.62 -4.41
C LEU A 108 7.25 -9.13 -4.79
N PRO A 109 6.67 -10.04 -3.99
CA PRO A 109 6.54 -11.44 -4.42
C PRO A 109 5.79 -11.62 -5.73
N LEU A 110 4.90 -10.71 -6.11
CA LEU A 110 4.17 -10.74 -7.40
C LEU A 110 5.10 -10.52 -8.61
N ALA A 111 6.27 -9.89 -8.42
CA ALA A 111 7.26 -9.67 -9.47
C ALA A 111 7.86 -10.96 -10.05
N ARG A 112 7.65 -12.10 -9.38
CA ARG A 112 8.07 -13.43 -9.89
C ARG A 112 7.32 -13.82 -11.17
N HIS A 113 6.12 -13.29 -11.37
CA HIS A 113 5.22 -13.68 -12.44
C HIS A 113 4.75 -12.49 -13.29
N ASN A 114 4.94 -11.26 -12.80
CA ASN A 114 4.44 -10.04 -13.42
C ASN A 114 5.54 -8.98 -13.54
N ARG A 115 5.39 -8.09 -14.53
CA ARG A 115 6.03 -6.79 -14.49
C ARG A 115 5.14 -5.88 -13.66
N LEU A 116 5.50 -5.64 -12.40
CA LEU A 116 4.81 -4.68 -11.54
C LEU A 116 5.10 -3.27 -12.05
N VAL A 117 4.09 -2.42 -12.11
CA VAL A 117 4.19 -1.02 -12.47
C VAL A 117 3.47 -0.21 -11.40
N PHE A 118 4.23 0.30 -10.45
CA PHE A 118 3.73 1.18 -9.42
C PHE A 118 3.66 2.61 -9.98
N ILE A 119 2.59 3.32 -9.66
CA ILE A 119 2.37 4.72 -10.04
C ILE A 119 2.16 5.52 -8.76
N ASP A 120 2.78 6.69 -8.68
CA ASP A 120 2.32 7.75 -7.77
C ASP A 120 1.33 8.62 -8.55
N GLU A 121 0.10 8.76 -8.08
CA GLU A 121 -0.90 9.64 -8.72
C GLU A 121 -0.42 11.10 -8.69
N ARG A 122 -0.96 11.95 -9.59
CA ARG A 122 -0.62 13.38 -9.63
C ARG A 122 -0.70 14.03 -8.25
N GLY A 123 0.32 14.77 -7.86
CA GLY A 123 0.43 15.41 -6.56
C GLY A 123 0.89 14.52 -5.43
N SER A 124 0.97 13.21 -5.62
CA SER A 124 1.36 12.22 -4.61
C SER A 124 2.81 11.79 -4.78
N GLY A 125 3.41 11.31 -3.70
CA GLY A 125 4.73 10.71 -3.71
C GLY A 125 5.79 11.52 -4.46
N LYS A 126 6.35 10.95 -5.53
CA LYS A 126 7.34 11.58 -6.40
C LYS A 126 6.73 12.28 -7.63
N SER A 127 5.42 12.14 -7.87
CA SER A 127 4.75 12.80 -8.98
C SER A 127 4.65 14.30 -8.78
N GLN A 128 4.55 15.03 -9.88
CA GLN A 128 4.47 16.48 -9.87
C GLN A 128 3.24 16.97 -9.12
N LYS A 129 3.42 17.91 -8.20
CA LYS A 129 2.35 18.66 -7.54
C LYS A 129 1.79 19.68 -8.50
N LEU A 130 0.50 19.98 -8.37
CA LEU A 130 -0.16 21.01 -9.17
C LEU A 130 -0.14 22.35 -8.45
N ASP A 131 0.02 23.43 -9.23
CA ASP A 131 -0.13 24.80 -8.73
C ASP A 131 -1.61 25.14 -8.47
N ASP A 132 -2.51 24.55 -9.28
CA ASP A 132 -3.96 24.66 -9.12
C ASP A 132 -4.56 23.35 -8.61
N PRO A 133 -5.00 23.29 -7.33
CA PRO A 133 -5.60 22.08 -6.76
C PRO A 133 -6.85 21.58 -7.50
N ALA A 134 -7.57 22.43 -8.24
CA ALA A 134 -8.73 22.02 -9.04
C ALA A 134 -8.40 20.94 -10.10
N GLY A 135 -7.11 20.77 -10.41
CA GLY A 135 -6.64 19.68 -11.26
C GLY A 135 -6.62 18.29 -10.60
N TYR A 136 -6.81 18.19 -9.31
CA TYR A 136 -6.91 16.93 -8.57
C TYR A 136 -8.31 16.34 -8.69
N THR A 137 -8.55 15.58 -9.74
CA THR A 137 -9.83 14.91 -10.02
C THR A 137 -9.63 13.45 -10.40
N VAL A 138 -10.63 12.61 -10.16
CA VAL A 138 -10.61 11.20 -10.56
C VAL A 138 -10.42 11.09 -12.08
N GLU A 139 -11.07 11.94 -12.85
CA GLU A 139 -10.99 11.95 -14.32
C GLU A 139 -9.57 12.19 -14.81
N ASN A 140 -8.88 13.18 -14.24
CA ASN A 140 -7.49 13.47 -14.58
C ASN A 140 -6.55 12.34 -14.18
N MET A 141 -6.76 11.71 -13.01
CA MET A 141 -5.95 10.59 -12.56
C MET A 141 -6.18 9.31 -13.39
N VAL A 142 -7.40 9.09 -13.90
CA VAL A 142 -7.67 8.04 -14.90
C VAL A 142 -6.82 8.25 -16.17
N GLU A 143 -6.69 9.50 -16.63
CA GLU A 143 -5.84 9.81 -17.77
C GLU A 143 -4.35 9.60 -17.47
N ASP A 144 -3.92 9.81 -16.23
CA ASP A 144 -2.54 9.53 -15.82
C ASP A 144 -2.21 8.04 -15.91
N VAL A 145 -3.10 7.18 -15.44
CA VAL A 145 -2.95 5.72 -15.58
C VAL A 145 -2.86 5.34 -17.06
N GLU A 146 -3.72 5.92 -17.90
CA GLU A 146 -3.70 5.66 -19.36
C GLU A 146 -2.41 6.19 -20.01
N ALA A 147 -1.93 7.37 -19.61
CA ALA A 147 -0.66 7.93 -20.09
C ALA A 147 0.54 7.02 -19.73
N VAL A 148 0.58 6.51 -18.51
CA VAL A 148 1.62 5.54 -18.09
C VAL A 148 1.52 4.25 -18.90
N ARG A 149 0.32 3.71 -19.10
CA ARG A 149 0.10 2.52 -19.94
C ARG A 149 0.65 2.73 -21.36
N GLN A 150 0.34 3.87 -21.98
CA GLN A 150 0.79 4.22 -23.32
C GLN A 150 2.29 4.50 -23.37
N GLY A 151 2.81 5.32 -22.48
CA GLY A 151 4.22 5.73 -22.44
C GLY A 151 5.18 4.55 -22.19
N LEU A 152 4.75 3.55 -21.43
CA LEU A 152 5.52 2.31 -21.22
C LEU A 152 5.19 1.19 -22.21
N VAL A 153 4.32 1.45 -23.18
CA VAL A 153 3.89 0.52 -24.24
C VAL A 153 3.43 -0.83 -23.67
N LEU A 154 2.57 -0.79 -22.62
CA LEU A 154 2.20 -1.99 -21.87
C LEU A 154 1.17 -2.89 -22.56
N GLY A 155 0.51 -2.41 -23.61
CA GLY A 155 -0.62 -3.14 -24.23
C GLY A 155 -1.83 -3.20 -23.31
N LYS A 156 -2.44 -4.38 -23.15
CA LYS A 156 -3.46 -4.61 -22.12
C LYS A 156 -2.78 -4.84 -20.78
N ILE A 157 -3.36 -4.26 -19.73
CA ILE A 157 -2.84 -4.32 -18.37
C ILE A 157 -3.78 -5.06 -17.43
N SER A 158 -3.23 -5.66 -16.37
CA SER A 158 -3.98 -5.91 -15.15
C SER A 158 -3.84 -4.66 -14.28
N LEU A 159 -4.94 -4.19 -13.68
CA LEU A 159 -4.95 -2.99 -12.85
C LEU A 159 -5.40 -3.36 -11.43
N LEU A 160 -4.54 -3.09 -10.45
CA LEU A 160 -4.83 -3.23 -9.03
C LEU A 160 -4.98 -1.85 -8.42
N GLY A 161 -6.12 -1.60 -7.80
CA GLY A 161 -6.36 -0.39 -7.01
C GLY A 161 -6.66 -0.72 -5.56
N HIS A 162 -5.99 -0.05 -4.64
CA HIS A 162 -6.20 -0.17 -3.21
C HIS A 162 -6.86 1.08 -2.65
N SER A 163 -7.89 0.92 -1.81
CA SER A 163 -8.56 2.05 -1.15
C SER A 163 -9.11 3.06 -2.19
N TYR A 164 -8.77 4.33 -2.07
CA TYR A 164 -9.06 5.33 -3.11
C TYR A 164 -8.56 4.89 -4.51
N GLY A 165 -7.40 4.25 -4.61
CA GLY A 165 -6.92 3.68 -5.89
C GLY A 165 -7.87 2.66 -6.49
N GLY A 166 -8.70 1.99 -5.70
CA GLY A 166 -9.77 1.13 -6.18
C GLY A 166 -10.95 1.91 -6.77
N VAL A 167 -11.25 3.09 -6.26
CA VAL A 167 -12.20 4.04 -6.89
C VAL A 167 -11.67 4.47 -8.25
N LEU A 168 -10.39 4.82 -8.33
CA LEU A 168 -9.71 5.18 -9.57
C LEU A 168 -9.70 4.01 -10.57
N ALA A 169 -9.44 2.78 -10.11
CA ALA A 169 -9.46 1.59 -10.95
C ALA A 169 -10.85 1.28 -11.52
N GLN A 170 -11.92 1.47 -10.74
CA GLN A 170 -13.31 1.38 -11.23
C GLN A 170 -13.58 2.44 -12.30
N ALA A 171 -13.20 3.69 -12.06
CA ALA A 171 -13.36 4.79 -13.03
C ALA A 171 -12.59 4.50 -14.33
N TYR A 172 -11.36 3.95 -14.22
CA TYR A 172 -10.58 3.52 -15.37
C TYR A 172 -11.29 2.39 -16.14
N ALA A 173 -11.84 1.39 -15.45
CA ALA A 173 -12.59 0.31 -16.08
C ALA A 173 -13.80 0.82 -16.85
N PHE A 174 -14.55 1.79 -16.33
CA PHE A 174 -15.69 2.38 -17.04
C PHE A 174 -15.31 3.11 -18.33
N LYS A 175 -14.09 3.61 -18.42
CA LYS A 175 -13.63 4.37 -19.59
C LYS A 175 -12.77 3.55 -20.54
N TYR A 176 -11.91 2.71 -20.00
CA TYR A 176 -10.83 2.05 -20.72
C TYR A 176 -10.80 0.52 -20.54
N GLN A 177 -11.94 -0.14 -20.24
CA GLN A 177 -11.92 -1.58 -19.97
C GLN A 177 -11.39 -2.43 -21.13
N ASN A 178 -11.43 -1.95 -22.39
CA ASN A 178 -10.82 -2.63 -23.52
C ASN A 178 -9.28 -2.73 -23.42
N ASN A 179 -8.67 -1.88 -22.59
CA ASN A 179 -7.24 -1.87 -22.28
C ASN A 179 -6.91 -2.74 -21.07
N LEU A 180 -7.91 -3.30 -20.39
CA LEU A 180 -7.74 -4.20 -19.26
C LEU A 180 -7.71 -5.67 -19.70
N SER A 181 -6.86 -6.45 -19.06
CA SER A 181 -6.92 -7.92 -19.04
C SER A 181 -7.62 -8.42 -17.77
N HIS A 182 -7.37 -7.76 -16.63
CA HIS A 182 -7.96 -8.06 -15.34
C HIS A 182 -8.09 -6.78 -14.51
N LEU A 183 -9.05 -6.78 -13.58
CA LEU A 183 -9.25 -5.73 -12.59
C LEU A 183 -9.11 -6.34 -11.20
N ILE A 184 -8.40 -5.67 -10.28
CA ILE A 184 -8.27 -6.08 -8.89
C ILE A 184 -8.65 -4.89 -8.02
N LEU A 185 -9.72 -5.04 -7.25
CA LEU A 185 -10.26 -4.05 -6.33
C LEU A 185 -9.97 -4.48 -4.91
N CYS A 186 -9.12 -3.76 -4.21
CA CYS A 186 -8.68 -4.11 -2.88
C CYS A 186 -9.11 -3.05 -1.87
N SER A 187 -9.87 -3.45 -0.83
CA SER A 187 -10.20 -2.57 0.30
C SER A 187 -10.75 -1.21 -0.17
N THR A 188 -11.81 -1.22 -0.99
CA THR A 188 -12.33 -0.02 -1.67
C THR A 188 -13.85 0.03 -1.65
N PHE A 189 -14.41 1.12 -2.16
CA PHE A 189 -15.84 1.37 -2.15
C PHE A 189 -16.37 1.84 -3.53
N PRO A 190 -17.63 1.55 -3.86
CA PRO A 190 -18.25 1.99 -5.11
C PRO A 190 -19.06 3.29 -4.96
N SER A 191 -19.32 3.74 -3.73
CA SER A 191 -20.19 4.88 -3.45
C SER A 191 -19.69 5.68 -2.24
N THR A 192 -19.53 6.98 -2.41
CA THR A 192 -19.20 7.88 -1.31
C THR A 192 -20.35 8.02 -0.32
N THR A 193 -21.59 8.00 -0.79
CA THR A 193 -22.76 8.00 0.10
C THR A 193 -22.71 6.82 1.05
N GLN A 194 -22.49 5.61 0.55
CA GLN A 194 -22.37 4.41 1.36
C GLN A 194 -21.14 4.45 2.29
N MET A 195 -20.00 4.96 1.81
CA MET A 195 -18.80 5.08 2.64
C MET A 195 -19.01 6.06 3.81
N ASN A 196 -19.68 7.19 3.57
CA ASN A 196 -20.06 8.13 4.64
C ASN A 196 -21.00 7.47 5.67
N GLU A 197 -21.90 6.57 5.26
CA GLU A 197 -22.72 5.78 6.20
C GLU A 197 -21.85 4.82 7.03
N VAL A 198 -20.82 4.23 6.45
CA VAL A 198 -19.83 3.39 7.17
C VAL A 198 -19.13 4.23 8.22
N PHE A 199 -18.67 5.43 7.90
CA PHE A 199 -18.03 6.32 8.87
C PHE A 199 -18.94 6.71 10.03
N VAL A 200 -20.22 6.96 9.77
CA VAL A 200 -21.20 7.19 10.85
C VAL A 200 -21.25 5.97 11.78
N LYS A 201 -21.31 4.76 11.23
CA LYS A 201 -21.34 3.52 12.02
C LYS A 201 -20.02 3.31 12.79
N MET A 202 -18.86 3.65 12.19
CA MET A 202 -17.56 3.60 12.86
C MET A 202 -17.52 4.54 14.06
N LYS A 203 -17.94 5.79 13.90
CA LYS A 203 -18.03 6.77 15.01
C LYS A 203 -18.98 6.30 16.12
N GLN A 204 -20.07 5.62 15.77
CA GLN A 204 -20.99 5.06 16.77
C GLN A 204 -20.39 3.94 17.62
N LYS A 205 -19.41 3.20 17.07
CA LYS A 205 -18.70 2.12 17.78
C LYS A 205 -17.56 2.63 18.66
N MET A 206 -17.10 3.87 18.50
CA MET A 206 -16.09 4.47 19.36
C MET A 206 -16.61 4.66 20.78
N SER A 207 -15.67 4.76 21.76
CA SER A 207 -16.07 5.17 23.09
C SER A 207 -16.75 6.55 23.08
N PRO A 208 -17.68 6.83 24.00
CA PRO A 208 -18.35 8.13 24.05
C PRO A 208 -17.33 9.29 24.19
N GLU A 209 -16.24 9.07 24.93
CA GLU A 209 -15.19 10.06 25.17
C GLU A 209 -14.41 10.36 23.88
N LEU A 210 -13.95 9.32 23.17
CA LEU A 210 -13.23 9.45 21.90
C LEU A 210 -14.09 10.15 20.86
N ARG A 211 -15.34 9.73 20.71
CA ARG A 211 -16.27 10.36 19.77
C ARG A 211 -16.52 11.81 20.10
N ALA A 212 -16.77 12.15 21.38
CA ALA A 212 -17.00 13.52 21.79
C ALA A 212 -15.77 14.42 21.53
N HIS A 213 -14.56 13.88 21.72
CA HIS A 213 -13.30 14.58 21.43
C HIS A 213 -13.17 14.88 19.93
N ILE A 214 -13.37 13.88 19.08
CA ILE A 214 -13.34 14.03 17.61
C ILE A 214 -14.41 15.02 17.14
N ASP A 215 -15.68 14.87 17.60
CA ASP A 215 -16.78 15.75 17.22
C ASP A 215 -16.54 17.21 17.63
N ALA A 216 -15.92 17.44 18.80
CA ALA A 216 -15.56 18.78 19.27
C ALA A 216 -14.48 19.41 18.37
N ALA A 217 -13.43 18.64 18.04
CA ALA A 217 -12.34 19.11 17.19
C ALA A 217 -12.86 19.42 15.76
N GLU A 218 -13.68 18.55 15.18
CA GLU A 218 -14.31 18.77 13.88
C GLU A 218 -15.20 20.03 13.89
N LYS A 219 -16.02 20.21 14.91
CA LYS A 219 -16.87 21.40 15.07
C LYS A 219 -16.08 22.70 15.19
N GLU A 220 -14.92 22.67 15.83
CA GLU A 220 -14.02 23.82 15.95
C GLU A 220 -13.12 24.03 14.73
N GLY A 221 -13.13 23.11 13.76
CA GLY A 221 -12.27 23.16 12.59
C GLY A 221 -10.80 22.85 12.90
N LEU A 222 -10.51 22.10 13.98
CA LEU A 222 -9.15 21.78 14.43
C LEU A 222 -8.49 20.64 13.63
N PHE A 223 -9.17 20.12 12.64
CA PHE A 223 -8.63 19.09 11.75
C PHE A 223 -8.00 19.65 10.46
N GLY A 224 -7.91 20.98 10.30
CA GLY A 224 -7.04 21.56 9.30
C GLY A 224 -7.70 22.24 8.10
N HIS A 225 -8.95 22.64 8.21
CA HIS A 225 -9.69 23.22 7.09
C HIS A 225 -10.21 24.62 7.39
N GLY A 226 -9.35 25.59 7.33
CA GLY A 226 -9.75 26.97 7.41
C GLY A 226 -9.11 27.82 6.33
N LYS A 227 -9.46 29.12 6.27
CA LYS A 227 -8.90 30.08 5.34
C LYS A 227 -7.39 30.30 5.51
N ASP A 228 -6.85 29.97 6.66
CA ASP A 228 -5.42 29.99 6.99
C ASP A 228 -4.88 28.56 7.07
N TYR A 229 -4.47 28.02 5.94
CA TYR A 229 -3.86 26.69 5.82
C TYR A 229 -2.75 26.41 6.82
N GLU A 230 -1.91 27.42 7.14
CA GLU A 230 -0.84 27.27 8.14
C GLU A 230 -1.35 27.16 9.57
N LYS A 231 -2.54 27.64 9.88
CA LYS A 231 -3.15 27.61 11.22
C LYS A 231 -4.12 26.45 11.41
N ASN A 232 -4.66 25.93 10.33
CA ASN A 232 -5.71 24.91 10.30
C ASN A 232 -5.24 23.58 9.71
N ARG A 233 -4.00 23.21 9.95
CA ARG A 233 -3.54 21.85 9.72
C ARG A 233 -4.12 20.92 10.78
N TYR A 234 -4.17 19.63 10.47
CA TYR A 234 -4.51 18.62 11.45
C TYR A 234 -3.69 18.83 12.70
N THR A 235 -4.36 19.03 13.81
CA THR A 235 -3.67 19.06 15.10
C THR A 235 -3.20 17.65 15.42
N ASN A 236 -2.04 17.52 16.04
CA ASN A 236 -1.54 16.21 16.47
C ASN A 236 -2.57 15.46 17.32
N ASP A 237 -3.30 16.21 18.13
CA ASP A 237 -4.34 15.70 19.01
C ASP A 237 -5.51 15.07 18.21
N TYR A 238 -6.01 15.77 17.20
CA TYR A 238 -7.03 15.22 16.30
C TYR A 238 -6.52 14.00 15.52
N MET A 239 -5.29 14.03 15.01
CA MET A 239 -4.71 12.92 14.25
C MET A 239 -4.54 11.67 15.11
N ILE A 240 -4.10 11.82 16.36
CA ILE A 240 -4.00 10.71 17.32
C ILE A 240 -5.40 10.14 17.59
N ALA A 241 -6.39 10.98 17.82
CA ALA A 241 -7.75 10.54 18.08
C ALA A 241 -8.39 9.88 16.85
N ALA A 242 -8.32 10.51 15.68
CA ALA A 242 -8.97 10.01 14.47
C ALA A 242 -8.27 8.77 13.91
N TRP A 243 -6.96 8.86 13.65
CA TRP A 243 -6.20 7.78 13.02
C TRP A 243 -5.66 6.76 14.02
N GLY A 244 -5.08 7.22 15.13
CA GLY A 244 -4.46 6.33 16.12
C GLY A 244 -5.46 5.52 16.93
N GLU A 245 -6.68 6.05 17.15
CA GLU A 245 -7.70 5.37 17.94
C GLU A 245 -8.95 5.04 17.14
N GLY A 246 -9.44 5.97 16.31
CA GLY A 246 -10.68 5.81 15.57
C GLY A 246 -10.58 4.84 14.38
N TYR A 247 -9.62 5.05 13.50
CA TYR A 247 -9.39 4.21 12.32
C TYR A 247 -8.57 2.96 12.61
N PHE A 248 -7.63 3.05 13.55
CA PHE A 248 -6.63 2.00 13.75
C PHE A 248 -7.19 0.58 13.87
N PRO A 249 -8.33 0.33 14.57
CA PRO A 249 -8.94 -0.99 14.65
C PRO A 249 -9.40 -1.57 13.31
N TYR A 250 -9.51 -0.73 12.28
CA TYR A 250 -9.96 -1.07 10.94
C TYR A 250 -8.83 -1.07 9.91
N LEU A 251 -7.66 -0.51 10.25
CA LEU A 251 -6.51 -0.43 9.35
C LEU A 251 -5.69 -1.73 9.33
N TYR A 252 -5.53 -2.34 10.50
CA TYR A 252 -4.67 -3.51 10.66
C TYR A 252 -5.38 -4.64 11.40
N GLY A 253 -4.87 -5.86 11.21
CA GLY A 253 -5.22 -7.01 12.00
C GLY A 253 -4.84 -6.84 13.49
N ASN A 254 -4.92 -7.87 14.26
CA ASN A 254 -5.01 -7.90 15.71
C ASN A 254 -3.92 -7.19 16.57
N LYS A 255 -2.91 -6.54 15.99
CA LYS A 255 -1.90 -5.81 16.78
C LYS A 255 -1.44 -4.57 16.04
N PRO A 256 -1.60 -3.38 16.66
CA PRO A 256 -0.92 -2.20 16.19
C PRO A 256 0.58 -2.48 16.11
N ASP A 257 1.22 -2.07 15.01
CA ASP A 257 2.67 -1.95 14.99
C ASP A 257 3.04 -0.95 16.10
N PRO A 258 3.84 -1.36 17.12
CA PRO A 258 4.23 -0.46 18.19
C PRO A 258 5.06 0.74 17.70
N ASN A 259 5.54 0.69 16.47
CA ASN A 259 6.26 1.79 15.82
C ASN A 259 5.35 2.59 14.87
N TYR A 260 4.06 2.28 14.80
CA TYR A 260 3.12 3.04 13.98
C TYR A 260 2.94 4.44 14.56
N ASP A 261 3.35 5.42 13.78
CA ASP A 261 3.11 6.83 14.07
C ASP A 261 2.00 7.35 13.14
N PRO A 262 0.79 7.56 13.65
CA PRO A 262 -0.32 8.04 12.82
C PRO A 262 -0.05 9.42 12.22
N ILE A 263 0.76 10.25 12.87
CA ILE A 263 1.14 11.57 12.38
C ILE A 263 2.11 11.44 11.20
N ALA A 264 3.13 10.59 11.34
CA ALA A 264 4.07 10.33 10.26
C ALA A 264 3.42 9.60 9.08
N ALA A 265 2.53 8.64 9.35
CA ALA A 265 1.76 7.93 8.33
C ALA A 265 0.77 8.86 7.60
N GLY A 266 0.26 9.89 8.28
CA GLY A 266 -0.65 10.88 7.73
C GLY A 266 0.03 12.03 6.98
N ILE A 267 1.32 11.93 6.62
CA ILE A 267 1.98 12.93 5.76
C ILE A 267 1.47 12.75 4.33
N VAL A 268 0.38 13.42 4.04
CA VAL A 268 -0.20 13.51 2.70
C VAL A 268 -0.03 14.93 2.16
N PRO A 269 -0.04 15.14 0.84
CA PRO A 269 -0.10 16.48 0.25
C PRO A 269 -1.45 17.11 0.56
N TRP A 270 -1.51 18.01 1.53
CA TRP A 270 -2.76 18.55 2.08
C TRP A 270 -3.64 19.24 1.05
N ASP A 271 -3.07 19.92 0.06
CA ASP A 271 -3.86 20.56 -1.01
C ASP A 271 -4.62 19.52 -1.83
N LEU A 272 -3.96 18.41 -2.19
CA LEU A 272 -4.59 17.28 -2.87
C LEU A 272 -5.63 16.61 -1.97
N TYR A 273 -5.25 16.30 -0.73
CA TYR A 273 -6.14 15.58 0.19
C TYR A 273 -7.42 16.37 0.44
N ARG A 274 -7.28 17.65 0.76
CA ARG A 274 -8.41 18.55 1.00
C ARG A 274 -9.30 18.71 -0.23
N GLU A 275 -8.72 18.85 -1.42
CA GLU A 275 -9.47 18.99 -2.66
C GLU A 275 -10.28 17.72 -2.96
N MET A 276 -9.71 16.55 -2.70
CA MET A 276 -10.34 15.29 -3.04
C MET A 276 -11.20 14.71 -1.91
N TRP A 277 -10.67 14.65 -0.70
CA TRP A 277 -11.40 14.10 0.46
C TRP A 277 -12.43 15.09 0.99
N GLY A 278 -11.97 16.33 1.23
CA GLY A 278 -12.86 17.41 1.69
C GLY A 278 -12.36 18.17 2.88
N SER A 279 -13.29 18.89 3.51
CA SER A 279 -12.99 19.93 4.48
C SER A 279 -13.75 19.83 5.82
N HIS A 280 -14.36 18.69 6.12
CA HIS A 280 -15.15 18.53 7.36
C HIS A 280 -14.68 17.38 8.25
N GLY A 281 -13.46 16.89 8.07
CA GLY A 281 -12.83 15.88 8.93
C GLY A 281 -12.60 14.54 8.24
N GLU A 282 -12.04 13.61 9.00
CA GLU A 282 -11.66 12.30 8.49
C GLU A 282 -12.87 11.38 8.22
N PHE A 283 -13.96 11.54 8.97
CA PHE A 283 -15.13 10.65 8.90
C PHE A 283 -16.23 11.17 7.99
N VAL A 284 -15.87 12.00 7.00
CA VAL A 284 -16.79 12.45 5.95
C VAL A 284 -16.02 12.77 4.67
N ILE A 285 -16.51 12.28 3.55
CA ILE A 285 -15.97 12.59 2.23
C ILE A 285 -16.91 13.62 1.59
N ASP A 286 -16.45 14.86 1.42
CA ASP A 286 -17.22 15.96 0.84
C ASP A 286 -16.45 16.81 -0.18
N GLY A 287 -15.21 16.43 -0.49
CA GLY A 287 -14.38 16.98 -1.57
C GLY A 287 -14.81 16.46 -2.96
N ASN A 288 -13.88 16.43 -3.91
CA ASN A 288 -14.17 15.96 -5.28
C ASN A 288 -14.66 14.51 -5.33
N LEU A 289 -14.29 13.68 -4.36
CA LEU A 289 -14.79 12.31 -4.25
C LEU A 289 -16.26 12.20 -3.87
N LYS A 290 -16.92 13.28 -3.44
CA LYS A 290 -18.35 13.27 -3.09
C LYS A 290 -19.27 12.82 -4.22
N SER A 291 -18.81 12.93 -5.47
CA SER A 291 -19.56 12.54 -6.67
C SER A 291 -19.35 11.07 -7.08
N VAL A 292 -18.57 10.30 -6.32
CA VAL A 292 -18.33 8.88 -6.61
C VAL A 292 -19.57 8.08 -6.24
N GLU A 293 -20.34 7.73 -7.27
CA GLU A 293 -21.55 6.89 -7.18
C GLU A 293 -21.54 5.91 -8.35
N TYR A 294 -20.85 4.79 -8.15
CA TYR A 294 -20.58 3.81 -9.21
C TYR A 294 -21.46 2.57 -9.16
N VAL A 295 -22.25 2.39 -8.10
CA VAL A 295 -23.05 1.17 -7.85
C VAL A 295 -23.87 0.76 -9.07
N GLU A 296 -24.58 1.70 -9.72
CA GLU A 296 -25.39 1.41 -10.91
C GLU A 296 -24.58 1.22 -12.20
N ARG A 297 -23.27 1.53 -12.16
CA ARG A 297 -22.34 1.35 -13.30
C ARG A 297 -21.58 0.03 -13.23
N LEU A 298 -21.51 -0.62 -12.06
CA LEU A 298 -20.76 -1.87 -11.84
C LEU A 298 -21.15 -2.99 -12.79
N PRO A 299 -22.46 -3.20 -13.15
CA PRO A 299 -22.85 -4.22 -14.12
C PRO A 299 -22.23 -4.04 -15.52
N GLY A 300 -21.73 -2.83 -15.83
CA GLY A 300 -21.01 -2.52 -17.07
C GLY A 300 -19.54 -2.96 -17.08
N ILE A 301 -19.00 -3.47 -15.98
CA ILE A 301 -17.65 -4.05 -15.92
C ILE A 301 -17.74 -5.51 -16.37
N HIS A 302 -17.11 -5.82 -17.50
CA HIS A 302 -17.11 -7.17 -18.11
C HIS A 302 -15.72 -7.81 -18.12
N VAL A 303 -14.70 -7.13 -17.59
CA VAL A 303 -13.36 -7.67 -17.44
C VAL A 303 -13.31 -8.58 -16.20
N PRO A 304 -12.62 -9.72 -16.22
CA PRO A 304 -12.44 -10.55 -15.03
C PRO A 304 -11.95 -9.72 -13.85
N THR A 305 -12.66 -9.79 -12.72
CA THR A 305 -12.44 -8.93 -11.56
C THR A 305 -12.19 -9.74 -10.30
N LEU A 306 -11.12 -9.42 -9.57
CA LEU A 306 -10.88 -9.92 -8.21
C LEU A 306 -11.16 -8.81 -7.21
N ILE A 307 -12.02 -9.09 -6.22
CA ILE A 307 -12.35 -8.17 -5.14
C ILE A 307 -11.77 -8.74 -3.85
N MET A 308 -11.00 -7.94 -3.11
CA MET A 308 -10.33 -8.36 -1.89
C MET A 308 -10.59 -7.35 -0.77
N VAL A 309 -10.89 -7.83 0.43
CA VAL A 309 -11.20 -6.98 1.59
C VAL A 309 -10.83 -7.70 2.88
N GLY A 310 -10.41 -6.98 3.90
CA GLY A 310 -10.25 -7.52 5.26
C GLY A 310 -11.61 -7.79 5.92
N ASP A 311 -11.65 -8.70 6.89
CA ASP A 311 -12.91 -9.05 7.59
C ASP A 311 -13.38 -7.94 8.55
N HIS A 312 -12.51 -6.99 8.89
CA HIS A 312 -12.81 -5.80 9.70
C HIS A 312 -12.23 -4.50 9.10
N ASP A 313 -12.24 -4.41 7.78
CA ASP A 313 -11.75 -3.27 7.00
C ASP A 313 -12.58 -1.99 7.24
N GLU A 314 -11.95 -0.82 7.14
CA GLU A 314 -12.66 0.47 7.13
C GLU A 314 -13.60 0.62 5.94
N CYS A 315 -13.23 0.07 4.77
CA CYS A 315 -14.15 -0.14 3.65
C CYS A 315 -14.98 -1.39 3.93
N ASP A 316 -16.01 -1.26 4.77
CA ASP A 316 -16.82 -2.38 5.29
C ASP A 316 -17.01 -3.48 4.25
N PRO A 317 -16.81 -4.76 4.61
CA PRO A 317 -16.95 -5.90 3.69
C PRO A 317 -18.28 -5.98 2.95
N SER A 318 -19.32 -5.31 3.44
CA SER A 318 -20.62 -5.24 2.73
C SER A 318 -20.50 -4.51 1.39
N LEU A 319 -19.64 -3.49 1.29
CA LEU A 319 -19.38 -2.77 0.05
C LEU A 319 -18.73 -3.66 -1.01
N SER A 320 -17.78 -4.48 -0.58
CA SER A 320 -17.12 -5.48 -1.44
C SER A 320 -18.07 -6.59 -1.89
N LYS A 321 -19.00 -7.02 -1.02
CA LYS A 321 -20.04 -7.98 -1.37
C LYS A 321 -21.00 -7.42 -2.42
N GLU A 322 -21.43 -6.17 -2.27
CA GLU A 322 -22.27 -5.50 -3.26
C GLU A 322 -21.57 -5.37 -4.62
N MET A 323 -20.28 -4.97 -4.64
CA MET A 323 -19.50 -4.95 -5.87
C MET A 323 -19.45 -6.33 -6.53
N HIS A 324 -19.25 -7.40 -5.74
CA HIS A 324 -19.25 -8.78 -6.24
C HIS A 324 -20.61 -9.21 -6.79
N GLU A 325 -21.69 -8.86 -6.15
CA GLU A 325 -23.05 -9.17 -6.62
C GLU A 325 -23.40 -8.47 -7.93
N LYS A 326 -22.84 -7.27 -8.17
CA LYS A 326 -23.12 -6.46 -9.36
C LYS A 326 -22.15 -6.70 -10.53
N ILE A 327 -20.93 -7.13 -10.29
CA ILE A 327 -19.93 -7.43 -11.34
C ILE A 327 -20.00 -8.91 -11.67
N ALA A 328 -20.55 -9.25 -12.83
CA ALA A 328 -20.90 -10.62 -13.20
C ALA A 328 -19.68 -11.58 -13.26
N ASP A 329 -18.54 -11.14 -13.78
CA ASP A 329 -17.29 -11.93 -13.83
C ASP A 329 -16.34 -11.51 -12.70
N SER A 330 -16.76 -11.73 -11.45
CA SER A 330 -15.96 -11.38 -10.30
C SER A 330 -15.77 -12.53 -9.32
N GLN A 331 -14.69 -12.45 -8.56
CA GLN A 331 -14.37 -13.32 -7.41
C GLN A 331 -14.20 -12.43 -6.19
N LEU A 332 -14.72 -12.87 -5.05
CA LEU A 332 -14.58 -12.17 -3.76
C LEU A 332 -13.71 -12.98 -2.81
N VAL A 333 -12.70 -12.35 -2.22
CA VAL A 333 -11.85 -12.90 -1.17
C VAL A 333 -11.93 -12.00 0.06
N ILE A 334 -12.50 -12.51 1.15
CA ILE A 334 -12.47 -11.85 2.45
C ILE A 334 -11.30 -12.43 3.25
N LEU A 335 -10.34 -11.59 3.60
CA LEU A 335 -9.12 -12.00 4.31
C LEU A 335 -9.39 -12.02 5.82
N PRO A 336 -9.19 -13.17 6.48
CA PRO A 336 -9.46 -13.28 7.92
C PRO A 336 -8.41 -12.57 8.75
N ASN A 337 -8.80 -11.99 9.88
CA ASN A 337 -7.94 -11.23 10.78
C ASN A 337 -7.16 -10.13 10.04
N SER A 338 -7.84 -9.38 9.22
CA SER A 338 -7.25 -8.34 8.39
C SER A 338 -8.13 -7.10 8.36
N GLY A 339 -7.49 -5.96 8.51
CA GLY A 339 -8.10 -4.66 8.28
C GLY A 339 -7.87 -4.18 6.84
N HIS A 340 -7.77 -2.87 6.68
CA HIS A 340 -7.59 -2.18 5.40
C HIS A 340 -6.30 -2.55 4.69
N MET A 341 -5.22 -2.78 5.44
CA MET A 341 -3.90 -3.13 4.92
C MET A 341 -3.76 -4.65 4.69
N THR A 342 -4.66 -5.21 3.90
CA THR A 342 -4.79 -6.66 3.66
C THR A 342 -3.51 -7.35 3.19
N PHE A 343 -2.70 -6.67 2.37
CA PHE A 343 -1.41 -7.19 1.88
C PHE A 343 -0.30 -7.14 2.94
N VAL A 344 -0.49 -6.37 4.03
CA VAL A 344 0.39 -6.39 5.22
C VAL A 344 -0.03 -7.52 6.14
N ASP A 345 -1.31 -7.55 6.54
CA ASP A 345 -1.85 -8.48 7.52
C ASP A 345 -1.80 -9.93 7.04
N GLN A 346 -2.15 -10.14 5.77
CA GLN A 346 -2.32 -11.47 5.16
C GLN A 346 -1.54 -11.59 3.84
N GLN A 347 -0.28 -11.14 3.83
CA GLN A 347 0.56 -11.07 2.63
C GLN A 347 0.53 -12.37 1.80
N LYS A 348 0.61 -13.54 2.45
CA LYS A 348 0.63 -14.82 1.76
C LYS A 348 -0.71 -15.11 1.06
N ILE A 349 -1.83 -14.91 1.77
CA ILE A 349 -3.16 -15.12 1.19
C ILE A 349 -3.37 -14.13 0.05
N PHE A 350 -3.07 -12.86 0.29
CA PHE A 350 -3.18 -11.79 -0.70
C PHE A 350 -2.41 -12.12 -1.98
N THR A 351 -1.11 -12.35 -1.86
CA THR A 351 -0.24 -12.59 -3.03
C THR A 351 -0.62 -13.88 -3.77
N THR A 352 -1.00 -14.94 -3.04
CA THR A 352 -1.47 -16.18 -3.65
C THR A 352 -2.76 -15.96 -4.43
N SER A 353 -3.75 -15.28 -3.86
CA SER A 353 -5.03 -14.98 -4.54
C SER A 353 -4.81 -14.17 -5.82
N VAL A 354 -3.94 -13.16 -5.79
CA VAL A 354 -3.59 -12.38 -6.98
C VAL A 354 -2.89 -13.24 -8.04
N ILE A 355 -1.92 -14.07 -7.65
CA ILE A 355 -1.21 -14.96 -8.59
C ILE A 355 -2.18 -15.96 -9.22
N ASP A 356 -3.02 -16.59 -8.42
CA ASP A 356 -3.98 -17.60 -8.88
C ASP A 356 -5.00 -17.02 -9.85
N PHE A 357 -5.47 -15.82 -9.57
CA PHE A 357 -6.39 -15.08 -10.43
C PHE A 357 -5.73 -14.68 -11.77
N LEU A 358 -4.53 -14.10 -11.72
CA LEU A 358 -3.84 -13.65 -12.93
C LEU A 358 -3.24 -14.80 -13.75
N HIS A 359 -2.91 -15.94 -13.12
CA HIS A 359 -2.18 -17.05 -13.72
C HIS A 359 -2.79 -18.43 -13.41
N PRO A 360 -4.06 -18.70 -13.76
CA PRO A 360 -4.78 -19.93 -13.37
C PRO A 360 -4.10 -21.23 -13.85
N ASN A 361 -3.25 -21.15 -14.87
CA ASN A 361 -2.50 -22.31 -15.38
C ASN A 361 -1.27 -22.67 -14.52
N LEU A 362 -0.78 -21.75 -13.66
CA LEU A 362 0.34 -22.06 -12.75
C LEU A 362 -0.10 -23.06 -11.69
N GLN A 363 -1.31 -22.94 -11.16
CA GLN A 363 -1.86 -23.89 -10.18
C GLN A 363 -1.94 -25.31 -10.77
N LYS A 364 -2.45 -25.45 -11.99
CA LYS A 364 -2.55 -26.77 -12.68
C LYS A 364 -1.20 -27.42 -12.85
N ARG A 365 -0.16 -26.64 -13.15
CA ARG A 365 1.23 -27.13 -13.32
C ARG A 365 1.85 -27.55 -11.97
N ASN A 366 1.59 -26.81 -10.90
CA ASN A 366 2.10 -27.11 -9.57
C ASN A 366 1.40 -28.34 -8.96
N ALA A 367 0.09 -28.47 -9.13
CA ALA A 367 -0.67 -29.66 -8.72
C ALA A 367 -0.22 -30.93 -9.47
N ALA A 368 0.05 -30.84 -10.77
CA ALA A 368 0.56 -31.97 -11.56
C ALA A 368 1.97 -32.41 -11.12
N LYS A 369 2.82 -31.49 -10.69
CA LYS A 369 4.16 -31.81 -10.17
C LYS A 369 4.15 -32.38 -8.74
N ALA A 370 3.16 -32.05 -7.92
CA ALA A 370 3.01 -32.57 -6.57
C ALA A 370 2.38 -33.98 -6.55
N GLY A 371 1.74 -34.41 -7.62
CA GLY A 371 1.10 -35.74 -7.77
C GLY A 371 1.95 -36.76 -8.58
N SER A 372 3.13 -36.34 -9.05
CA SER A 372 4.12 -37.20 -9.73
C SER A 372 5.30 -37.48 -8.79
#